data_477d755a4807d87b87d82ca9f1a4a640
#
_entry.id   477d755a4807d87b87d82ca9f1a4a640
#
_cell.length_a   1.000
_cell.length_b   1.000
_cell.length_c   1.000
_cell.angle_alpha   90.00
_cell.angle_beta   90.00
_cell.angle_gamma   90.00
#
_symmetry.space_group_name_H-M   'P 1'
#
loop_
_entity.id
_entity.type
_entity.pdbx_description
1 polymer ?
#
loop_
_entity_poly.entity_id
_entity_poly.type
_entity_poly.pdbx_seq_one_letter_code
_entity_poly.pdbx_strand_id
1 'polypeptide(L)'
;EIRITSQARGCRSVSRSVRLVEGQSWVEITNVVDKLPLVEKDGIHFSFGFNIPGSKTRVDIPWGIMEIEKDQLPQANRNWFAMQRWLDVSNXXXXXXXHFSSMVNFQQISP
;
A
#
# COMPACT_ATOMS: atom_id res chain seq x y z
N GLU A 1 -16.01 -11.73 4.44
CA GLU A 1 -14.72 -11.79 3.70
C GLU A 1 -14.98 -12.11 2.25
N ILE A 2 -14.27 -11.42 1.36
CA ILE A 2 -14.26 -11.70 -0.08
C ILE A 2 -12.81 -12.02 -0.46
N ARG A 3 -12.62 -13.11 -1.21
CA ARG A 3 -11.29 -13.53 -1.65
C ARG A 3 -11.30 -13.70 -3.16
N ILE A 4 -10.28 -13.16 -3.80
CA ILE A 4 -10.07 -13.26 -5.26
C ILE A 4 -8.70 -13.86 -5.48
N THR A 5 -8.60 -14.86 -6.34
CA THR A 5 -7.33 -15.47 -6.73
C THR A 5 -7.13 -15.27 -8.22
N SER A 6 -5.92 -14.89 -8.60
CA SER A 6 -5.57 -14.64 -9.99
C SER A 6 -4.14 -15.10 -10.25
N GLN A 7 -3.75 -15.08 -11.51
CA GLN A 7 -2.39 -15.35 -11.92
C GLN A 7 -1.72 -14.06 -12.37
N ALA A 8 -0.43 -13.93 -12.12
CA ALA A 8 0.35 -12.79 -12.58
C ALA A 8 1.69 -13.29 -13.09
N ARG A 9 2.29 -12.52 -13.97
CA ARG A 9 3.60 -12.86 -14.51
C ARG A 9 4.61 -13.01 -13.37
N GLY A 10 5.37 -14.10 -13.41
CA GLY A 10 6.37 -14.37 -12.39
C GLY A 10 5.83 -14.92 -11.07
N CYS A 11 4.54 -15.26 -11.04
CA CYS A 11 3.92 -15.80 -9.83
C CYS A 11 3.14 -17.08 -10.15
N ARG A 12 3.12 -18.02 -9.23
CA ARG A 12 2.22 -19.18 -9.33
C ARG A 12 0.79 -18.76 -9.05
N SER A 13 0.63 -17.92 -8.04
CA SER A 13 -0.69 -17.39 -7.71
C SER A 13 -0.56 -16.08 -6.96
N VAL A 14 -1.59 -15.26 -7.09
CA VAL A 14 -1.76 -14.04 -6.31
C VAL A 14 -3.18 -14.07 -5.76
N SER A 15 -3.34 -13.96 -4.46
CA SER A 15 -4.66 -13.86 -3.88
C SER A 15 -4.78 -12.59 -3.04
N ARG A 16 -5.94 -11.97 -3.14
CA ARG A 16 -6.29 -10.82 -2.32
C ARG A 16 -7.57 -11.13 -1.57
N SER A 17 -7.58 -10.92 -0.27
CA SER A 17 -8.79 -11.02 0.53
C SER A 17 -9.09 -9.67 1.16
N VAL A 18 -10.37 -9.35 1.22
CA VAL A 18 -10.89 -8.16 1.88
C VAL A 18 -11.84 -8.63 2.97
N ARG A 19 -11.58 -8.19 4.18
CA ARG A 19 -12.33 -8.63 5.35
C ARG A 19 -12.84 -7.41 6.12
N LEU A 20 -14.13 -7.42 6.38
CA LEU A 20 -14.77 -6.46 7.28
C LEU A 20 -15.09 -7.20 8.57
N VAL A 21 -14.79 -6.58 9.70
CA VAL A 21 -15.08 -7.14 11.01
C VAL A 21 -16.16 -6.27 11.66
N GLU A 22 -17.21 -6.90 12.14
CA GLU A 22 -18.30 -6.19 12.78
C GLU A 22 -17.79 -5.41 13.99
N GLY A 23 -18.21 -4.17 14.13
CA GLY A 23 -17.79 -3.30 15.21
C GLY A 23 -16.47 -2.60 15.00
N GLN A 24 -15.80 -2.83 13.86
CA GLN A 24 -14.55 -2.15 13.54
C GLN A 24 -14.75 -1.13 12.43
N SER A 25 -14.05 -0.01 12.54
CA SER A 25 -14.12 1.07 11.53
C SER A 25 -13.04 0.96 10.46
N TRP A 26 -12.43 -0.21 10.31
CA TRP A 26 -11.35 -0.43 9.34
C TRP A 26 -11.62 -1.70 8.52
N VAL A 27 -10.96 -1.76 7.39
CA VAL A 27 -11.04 -2.90 6.46
C VAL A 27 -9.67 -3.56 6.42
N GLU A 28 -9.66 -4.88 6.57
CA GLU A 28 -8.42 -5.65 6.46
C GLU A 28 -8.26 -6.13 5.03
N ILE A 29 -7.14 -5.81 4.42
CA ILE A 29 -6.80 -6.26 3.07
C ILE A 29 -5.52 -7.10 3.16
N THR A 30 -5.60 -8.35 2.75
CA THR A 30 -4.46 -9.26 2.78
C THR A 30 -4.12 -9.67 1.35
N ASN A 31 -2.86 -9.50 0.96
CA ASN A 31 -2.37 -9.94 -0.33
C ASN A 31 -1.35 -11.06 -0.09
N VAL A 32 -1.54 -12.18 -0.76
CA VAL A 32 -0.62 -13.32 -0.69
C VAL A 32 -0.11 -13.57 -2.09
N VAL A 33 1.22 -13.59 -2.23
CA VAL A 33 1.88 -13.79 -3.52
C VAL A 33 2.76 -15.03 -3.42
N ASP A 34 2.50 -16.03 -4.24
CA ASP A 34 3.38 -17.20 -4.40
C ASP A 34 4.28 -16.92 -5.61
N LYS A 35 5.45 -16.34 -5.33
CA LYS A 35 6.35 -15.86 -6.38
C LYS A 35 7.26 -16.99 -6.86
N LEU A 36 7.43 -17.06 -8.17
CA LEU A 36 8.41 -17.95 -8.78
C LEU A 36 9.83 -17.38 -8.58
N PRO A 37 10.83 -18.21 -8.36
CA PRO A 37 12.21 -17.74 -8.32
C PRO A 37 12.64 -17.31 -9.73
N LEU A 38 12.90 -16.03 -9.90
CA LEU A 38 13.36 -15.47 -11.16
C LEU A 38 14.67 -14.72 -10.95
N VAL A 39 15.58 -14.87 -11.89
CA VAL A 39 16.86 -14.15 -11.85
C VAL A 39 16.73 -12.72 -12.34
N GLU A 40 15.77 -12.49 -13.23
CA GLU A 40 15.53 -11.15 -13.79
C GLU A 40 15.00 -10.20 -12.74
N LYS A 41 15.32 -8.91 -12.88
CA LYS A 41 14.78 -7.86 -12.03
C LYS A 41 13.29 -7.79 -12.20
N ASP A 42 12.56 -7.71 -11.10
CA ASP A 42 11.11 -7.74 -11.11
C ASP A 42 10.57 -6.88 -9.99
N GLY A 43 9.42 -6.28 -10.20
CA GLY A 43 8.75 -5.44 -9.22
C GLY A 43 7.32 -5.91 -8.99
N ILE A 44 6.90 -5.91 -7.73
CA ILE A 44 5.54 -6.26 -7.37
C ILE A 44 4.84 -4.99 -6.88
N HIS A 45 3.73 -4.66 -7.52
CA HIS A 45 2.97 -3.45 -7.21
C HIS A 45 1.54 -3.83 -6.83
N PHE A 46 1.08 -3.32 -5.71
CA PHE A 46 -0.32 -3.43 -5.31
C PHE A 46 -0.96 -2.05 -5.37
N SER A 47 -1.99 -1.92 -6.21
CA SER A 47 -2.68 -0.65 -6.38
C SER A 47 -3.87 -0.55 -5.43
N PHE A 48 -4.02 0.63 -4.85
CA PHE A 48 -5.16 0.97 -4.00
C PHE A 48 -5.73 2.28 -4.54
N GLY A 49 -6.92 2.22 -5.11
CA GLY A 49 -7.56 3.39 -5.70
C GLY A 49 -8.50 4.06 -4.72
N PHE A 50 -8.20 5.30 -4.37
CA PHE A 50 -9.07 6.12 -3.52
C PHE A 50 -9.42 7.40 -4.27
N ASN A 51 -10.69 7.75 -4.28
CA ASN A 51 -11.15 9.02 -4.85
C ASN A 51 -11.53 9.96 -3.71
N ILE A 52 -10.56 10.73 -3.25
CA ILE A 52 -10.75 11.70 -2.16
C ILE A 52 -10.42 13.08 -2.73
N PRO A 53 -11.43 13.88 -3.07
CA PRO A 53 -11.17 15.19 -3.66
C PRO A 53 -10.33 16.08 -2.76
N GLY A 54 -9.31 16.72 -3.33
CA GLY A 54 -8.42 17.61 -2.61
C GLY A 54 -7.56 16.92 -1.57
N SER A 55 -7.33 15.62 -1.71
CA SER A 55 -6.53 14.88 -0.74
C SER A 55 -5.06 15.25 -0.81
N LYS A 56 -4.40 15.08 0.32
CA LYS A 56 -2.95 15.12 0.45
C LYS A 56 -2.46 13.74 0.83
N THR A 57 -1.32 13.37 0.30
CA THR A 57 -0.70 12.09 0.63
C THR A 57 0.49 12.32 1.55
N ARG A 58 0.47 11.69 2.70
CA ARG A 58 1.54 11.79 3.69
C ARG A 58 2.07 10.41 4.01
N VAL A 59 3.37 10.33 4.25
CA VAL A 59 4.02 9.07 4.62
C VAL A 59 4.90 9.30 5.84
N ASP A 60 5.06 8.26 6.66
CA ASP A 60 6.01 8.33 7.75
C ASP A 60 7.42 8.07 7.23
N ILE A 61 8.34 8.92 7.65
CA ILE A 61 9.76 8.82 7.35
C ILE A 61 10.53 8.85 8.67
N PRO A 62 11.81 8.47 8.66
CA PRO A 62 12.59 8.59 9.91
C PRO A 62 12.53 10.02 10.45
N TRP A 63 12.11 10.14 11.70
CA TRP A 63 12.02 11.39 12.46
C TRP A 63 10.94 12.37 11.97
N GLY A 64 10.00 11.95 11.11
CA GLY A 64 8.98 12.90 10.69
C GLY A 64 7.90 12.34 9.80
N ILE A 65 7.13 13.26 9.24
CA ILE A 65 6.07 12.99 8.29
C ILE A 65 6.36 13.84 7.05
N MET A 66 6.27 13.22 5.87
CA MET A 66 6.52 13.90 4.61
C MET A 66 5.23 13.97 3.81
N GLU A 67 4.87 15.16 3.32
CA GLU A 67 3.81 15.33 2.33
C GLU A 67 4.44 15.10 0.95
N ILE A 68 3.93 14.09 0.24
CA ILE A 68 4.48 13.68 -1.05
C ILE A 68 4.29 14.82 -2.07
N GLU A 69 5.30 15.03 -2.88
CA GLU A 69 5.43 16.06 -3.91
C GLU A 69 5.60 17.48 -3.39
N LYS A 70 5.54 17.70 -2.09
CA LYS A 70 5.70 19.03 -1.50
C LYS A 70 7.01 19.16 -0.73
N ASP A 71 7.30 18.19 0.14
CA ASP A 71 8.41 18.32 1.08
C ASP A 71 9.73 17.78 0.54
N GLN A 72 9.74 17.21 -0.66
CA GLN A 72 10.98 16.75 -1.27
C GLN A 72 11.81 17.91 -1.79
N LEU A 73 13.12 17.71 -1.82
CA LEU A 73 14.04 18.69 -2.39
C LEU A 73 13.67 18.98 -3.85
N PRO A 74 13.84 20.22 -4.29
CA PRO A 74 13.67 20.54 -5.71
C PRO A 74 14.55 19.65 -6.56
N GLN A 75 14.03 19.17 -7.67
CA GLN A 75 14.73 18.29 -8.64
C GLN A 75 15.00 16.87 -8.13
N ALA A 76 14.52 16.52 -6.94
CA ALA A 76 14.62 15.14 -6.48
C ALA A 76 13.70 14.22 -7.33
N ASN A 77 14.07 12.96 -7.41
CA ASN A 77 13.23 11.96 -8.07
C ASN A 77 11.93 11.80 -7.28
N ARG A 78 10.81 11.99 -7.96
CA ARG A 78 9.47 11.90 -7.35
C ARG A 78 8.67 10.72 -7.87
N ASN A 79 9.30 9.78 -8.55
CA ASN A 79 8.63 8.58 -9.05
C ASN A 79 8.53 7.46 -8.00
N TRP A 80 9.36 7.54 -6.96
CA TRP A 80 9.43 6.53 -5.92
C TRP A 80 9.49 7.19 -4.56
N PHE A 81 8.71 6.68 -3.62
CA PHE A 81 8.67 7.19 -2.26
C PHE A 81 8.79 6.01 -1.31
N ALA A 82 9.68 6.15 -0.32
CA ALA A 82 9.83 5.16 0.72
C ALA A 82 9.06 5.62 1.96
N MET A 83 8.39 4.69 2.60
CA MET A 83 7.73 4.93 3.87
C MET A 83 8.16 3.84 4.86
N GLN A 84 8.06 4.13 6.14
CA GLN A 84 8.40 3.15 7.16
C GLN A 84 7.23 2.20 7.47
N ARG A 85 6.05 2.72 7.77
CA ARG A 85 4.94 1.90 8.26
C ARG A 85 3.59 2.27 7.69
N TRP A 86 3.33 3.56 7.42
CA TRP A 86 1.99 3.97 7.02
C TRP A 86 2.01 5.05 5.95
N LEU A 87 0.90 5.10 5.26
CA LEU A 87 0.59 6.13 4.27
C LEU A 87 -0.82 6.63 4.56
N ASP A 88 -0.98 7.94 4.58
CA ASP A 88 -2.26 8.60 4.79
C ASP A 88 -2.66 9.36 3.52
N VAL A 89 -3.89 9.15 3.10
CA VAL A 89 -4.50 9.94 2.02
C VAL A 89 -5.76 10.57 2.60
N SER A 90 -5.73 11.87 2.86
CA SER A 90 -6.83 12.56 3.54
C SER A 90 -6.96 14.00 3.06
N ASN A 91 -8.14 14.52 3.30
CA ASN A 91 -8.36 15.96 3.09
C ASN A 91 -8.78 16.61 4.39
N UNK A 92 -8.60 17.68 4.38
CA UNK A 92 -8.76 18.48 5.58
C UNK A 92 -10.19 18.78 5.88
N UNK A 93 -10.99 18.52 5.08
CA UNK A 93 -12.34 18.89 5.21
C UNK A 93 -13.13 17.76 5.80
N UNK A 94 -12.95 17.04 5.90
CA UNK A 94 -13.76 16.10 6.55
C UNK A 94 -13.17 14.81 6.83
N UNK A 95 -13.54 14.35 7.41
CA UNK A 95 -13.15 13.17 7.83
C UNK A 95 -13.30 12.01 6.88
N UNK A 96 -13.14 12.14 6.00
CA UNK A 96 -12.97 11.09 5.25
C UNK A 96 -11.59 10.73 5.31
N UNK A 97 -11.38 10.41 6.01
CA UNK A 97 -10.14 9.95 6.23
C UNK A 97 -10.03 8.56 5.75
N UNK A 98 -9.71 8.52 5.02
CA UNK A 98 -9.29 7.35 4.66
C UNK A 98 -8.01 7.26 5.23
N HIS A 99 -7.88 6.82 6.23
CA HIS A 99 -6.62 6.51 6.88
C HIS A 99 -6.20 5.10 6.47
N PHE A 100 -5.22 5.06 5.65
CA PHE A 100 -4.67 3.78 5.19
C PHE A 100 -3.38 3.51 5.97
N SER A 101 -3.49 2.69 6.98
CA SER A 101 -2.32 2.16 7.67
C SER A 101 -1.95 0.84 6.98
N SER A 102 -0.89 0.85 6.20
CA SER A 102 -0.40 -0.36 5.55
C SER A 102 0.70 -0.96 6.43
N MET A 103 0.32 -1.98 7.18
CA MET A 103 1.34 -2.87 7.74
C MET A 103 1.70 -3.89 6.66
N VAL A 104 2.81 -3.63 5.97
CA VAL A 104 3.32 -4.61 5.01
C VAL A 104 4.17 -5.60 5.78
N ASN A 105 3.58 -6.73 6.05
CA ASN A 105 4.29 -7.85 6.68
C ASN A 105 4.75 -8.78 5.57
N PHE A 106 6.04 -8.74 5.27
CA PHE A 106 6.63 -9.68 4.31
C PHE A 106 6.98 -10.96 5.04
N GLN A 107 6.14 -11.96 4.88
CA GLN A 107 6.47 -13.29 5.34
C GLN A 107 6.99 -14.07 4.12
N GLN A 108 8.28 -14.29 4.07
CA GLN A 108 8.88 -15.11 3.04
C GLN A 108 8.66 -16.57 3.43
N ILE A 109 7.81 -17.23 2.68
CA ILE A 109 7.65 -18.68 2.85
C ILE A 109 8.74 -19.32 2.00
N SER A 110 9.79 -19.80 2.66
CA SER A 110 10.83 -20.57 1.98
C SER A 110 10.28 -21.95 1.62
N PRO A 111 10.73 -22.54 0.51
CA PRO A 111 10.31 -23.89 0.13
C PRO A 111 10.83 -24.96 1.09
#